data_5615046f093aec8dcaaa4fdddf50a54f
#
_entry.id   5615046f093aec8dcaaa4fdddf50a54f
#
_cell.length_a   1.000
_cell.length_b   1.000
_cell.length_c   1.000
_cell.angle_alpha   90.00
_cell.angle_beta   90.00
_cell.angle_gamma   90.00
#
_symmetry.space_group_name_H-M   'P 1'
#
loop_
_entity.id
_entity.type
_entity.pdbx_description
1 polymer ?
#
loop_
_entity_poly.entity_id
_entity_poly.type
_entity_poly.pdbx_seq_one_letter_code
_entity_poly.pdbx_strand_id
1 'polypeptide(L)'
;MKIADGVYVHFIPTQKYKTNRIVFRMTGSLNKQTIAKRALVSQMLATANQMYPTVQSFKERLASLYGTQLSTRVSTKGLTHSVDIELTYLKDALIPTNEGLFWEVLGFLKECLYKPLSRVAQYQNKVFDIEKQNLMTYLDVDTENNYYYSEVKGRELYFVNEGLKVPKYGQAELVEAETSFTAYQEFQSMLTRDRIDIFMVGEFDDYQVLQALHRFPLEGRQIDLQFSYSQPYVNVVKEKIEPRQSSQSILQLGYQFPYQYGDKDYFALIVFNAMFGEFAHSVLFTTLREKEGLAYSISSQFDIFTGLLEVYAGIEKSNRNQAMRGISRELNYIKLGRFSSSLLNQTKKIIRMNALLSEDHALTLVEQRFNKVIFGDKSLSLENWLDEIEKVTKKDVCRVARQVKLQSLFFLEGVS
;
A
#
# COMPACT_ATOMS: atom_id res chain seq x y z
N MET A 1 -16.96 -12.06 -9.71
CA MET A 1 -18.32 -12.03 -10.28
C MET A 1 -18.75 -10.57 -10.39
N LYS A 2 -19.41 -10.17 -11.46
CA LYS A 2 -19.90 -8.80 -11.67
C LYS A 2 -21.30 -8.66 -11.07
N ILE A 3 -21.50 -7.67 -10.19
CA ILE A 3 -22.80 -7.30 -9.62
C ILE A 3 -23.47 -6.24 -10.49
N ALA A 4 -22.72 -5.20 -10.84
CA ALA A 4 -23.10 -4.13 -11.75
C ALA A 4 -21.85 -3.64 -12.50
N ASP A 5 -22.00 -2.74 -13.48
CA ASP A 5 -20.83 -2.12 -14.12
C ASP A 5 -19.95 -1.42 -13.09
N GLY A 6 -18.67 -1.76 -13.03
CA GLY A 6 -17.73 -1.21 -12.05
C GLY A 6 -17.89 -1.74 -10.62
N VAL A 7 -18.76 -2.74 -10.37
CA VAL A 7 -18.98 -3.35 -9.06
C VAL A 7 -18.80 -4.87 -9.13
N TYR A 8 -17.92 -5.40 -8.31
CA TYR A 8 -17.53 -6.81 -8.36
C TYR A 8 -17.50 -7.44 -6.97
N VAL A 9 -17.85 -8.74 -6.89
CA VAL A 9 -17.60 -9.58 -5.71
C VAL A 9 -16.59 -10.66 -6.06
N HIS A 10 -15.69 -10.94 -5.13
CA HIS A 10 -14.60 -11.88 -5.28
C HIS A 10 -14.60 -12.86 -4.11
N PHE A 11 -14.90 -14.12 -4.39
CA PHE A 11 -14.79 -15.19 -3.41
C PHE A 11 -13.37 -15.70 -3.35
N ILE A 12 -12.84 -15.84 -2.13
CA ILE A 12 -11.51 -16.36 -1.80
C ILE A 12 -11.72 -17.46 -0.77
N PRO A 13 -12.16 -18.67 -1.19
CA PRO A 13 -12.46 -19.74 -0.27
C PRO A 13 -11.19 -20.23 0.42
N THR A 14 -11.23 -20.31 1.76
CA THR A 14 -10.13 -20.83 2.57
C THR A 14 -10.62 -21.34 3.91
N GLN A 15 -10.02 -22.46 4.38
CA GLN A 15 -10.26 -23.03 5.69
C GLN A 15 -9.14 -22.72 6.70
N LYS A 16 -8.11 -21.96 6.26
CA LYS A 16 -6.96 -21.62 7.10
C LYS A 16 -7.34 -20.87 8.40
N TYR A 17 -8.40 -20.04 8.35
CA TYR A 17 -8.77 -19.14 9.44
C TYR A 17 -10.03 -19.62 10.17
N LYS A 18 -10.13 -19.30 11.45
CA LYS A 18 -11.37 -19.46 12.26
C LYS A 18 -12.36 -18.30 12.04
N THR A 19 -11.92 -17.28 11.33
CA THR A 19 -12.71 -16.09 11.01
C THR A 19 -13.01 -16.01 9.52
N ASN A 20 -14.11 -15.34 9.19
CA ASN A 20 -14.37 -14.82 7.86
C ASN A 20 -13.96 -13.34 7.80
N ARG A 21 -13.61 -12.87 6.61
CA ARG A 21 -13.28 -11.47 6.37
C ARG A 21 -14.03 -10.95 5.15
N ILE A 22 -14.58 -9.76 5.30
CA ILE A 22 -15.20 -8.98 4.22
C ILE A 22 -14.35 -7.73 4.04
N VAL A 23 -13.90 -7.47 2.81
CA VAL A 23 -13.22 -6.21 2.45
C VAL A 23 -14.05 -5.53 1.37
N PHE A 24 -14.55 -4.34 1.68
CA PHE A 24 -15.24 -3.48 0.72
C PHE A 24 -14.28 -2.37 0.31
N ARG A 25 -13.76 -2.47 -0.92
CA ARG A 25 -12.77 -1.57 -1.50
C ARG A 25 -13.42 -0.59 -2.46
N MET A 26 -13.20 0.69 -2.25
CA MET A 26 -13.54 1.77 -3.16
C MET A 26 -12.26 2.31 -3.79
N THR A 27 -12.11 2.16 -5.12
CA THR A 27 -10.92 2.57 -5.86
C THR A 27 -11.26 3.67 -6.86
N GLY A 28 -10.68 4.85 -6.68
CA GLY A 28 -10.76 5.98 -7.60
C GLY A 28 -9.40 6.39 -8.15
N SER A 29 -9.37 7.40 -9.00
CA SER A 29 -8.13 7.97 -9.52
C SER A 29 -7.34 8.69 -8.41
N LEU A 30 -6.02 8.54 -8.43
CA LEU A 30 -5.12 9.25 -7.53
C LEU A 30 -5.06 10.73 -7.91
N ASN A 31 -5.57 11.59 -7.04
CA ASN A 31 -5.61 13.03 -7.27
C ASN A 31 -5.21 13.77 -5.97
N LYS A 32 -4.25 14.67 -6.07
CA LYS A 32 -3.77 15.50 -4.95
C LYS A 32 -4.93 16.18 -4.19
N GLN A 33 -5.98 16.59 -4.90
CA GLN A 33 -7.13 17.31 -4.31
C GLN A 33 -8.08 16.40 -3.51
N THR A 34 -8.03 15.07 -3.70
CA THR A 34 -8.95 14.15 -3.05
C THR A 34 -8.27 13.24 -2.04
N ILE A 35 -6.95 13.13 -2.04
CA ILE A 35 -6.20 12.23 -1.14
C ILE A 35 -6.56 12.47 0.33
N ALA A 36 -6.49 13.73 0.80
CA ALA A 36 -6.80 14.09 2.19
C ALA A 36 -8.28 13.83 2.54
N LYS A 37 -9.21 14.15 1.62
CA LYS A 37 -10.64 13.86 1.79
C LYS A 37 -10.90 12.36 1.98
N ARG A 38 -10.30 11.53 1.13
CA ARG A 38 -10.45 10.07 1.17
C ARG A 38 -9.82 9.46 2.43
N ALA A 39 -8.72 10.04 2.92
CA ALA A 39 -8.13 9.66 4.20
C ALA A 39 -9.07 10.00 5.37
N LEU A 40 -9.69 11.20 5.37
CA LEU A 40 -10.70 11.58 6.37
C LEU A 40 -11.94 10.69 6.30
N VAL A 41 -12.43 10.37 5.10
CA VAL A 41 -13.53 9.40 4.92
C VAL A 41 -13.18 8.07 5.57
N SER A 42 -11.96 7.58 5.38
CA SER A 42 -11.47 6.34 6.00
C SER A 42 -11.58 6.38 7.53
N GLN A 43 -11.23 7.50 8.18
CA GLN A 43 -11.39 7.67 9.63
C GLN A 43 -12.87 7.67 10.04
N MET A 44 -13.69 8.44 9.33
CA MET A 44 -15.13 8.56 9.64
C MET A 44 -15.87 7.21 9.55
N LEU A 45 -15.50 6.34 8.58
CA LEU A 45 -16.10 5.02 8.41
C LEU A 45 -15.85 4.07 9.60
N ALA A 46 -14.78 4.29 10.38
CA ALA A 46 -14.39 3.45 11.51
C ALA A 46 -14.84 4.00 12.87
N THR A 47 -15.49 5.17 12.91
CA THR A 47 -15.72 5.90 14.16
C THR A 47 -17.18 5.84 14.64
N ALA A 48 -18.13 6.14 13.76
CA ALA A 48 -19.55 6.21 14.11
C ALA A 48 -20.43 6.20 12.84
N ASN A 49 -21.72 5.86 13.02
CA ASN A 49 -22.76 6.00 11.99
C ASN A 49 -24.08 6.48 12.62
N GLN A 50 -25.13 6.66 11.84
CA GLN A 50 -26.42 7.15 12.34
C GLN A 50 -27.07 6.22 13.37
N MET A 51 -26.86 4.91 13.27
CA MET A 51 -27.39 3.92 14.21
C MET A 51 -26.58 3.85 15.51
N TYR A 52 -25.28 4.09 15.42
CA TYR A 52 -24.32 4.08 16.53
C TYR A 52 -23.51 5.38 16.50
N PRO A 53 -24.09 6.49 17.04
CA PRO A 53 -23.58 7.84 16.82
C PRO A 53 -22.40 8.22 17.71
N THR A 54 -21.95 7.35 18.60
CA THR A 54 -20.79 7.55 19.45
C THR A 54 -19.77 6.44 19.27
N VAL A 55 -18.49 6.71 19.49
CA VAL A 55 -17.42 5.71 19.48
C VAL A 55 -17.74 4.54 20.41
N GLN A 56 -18.33 4.83 21.57
CA GLN A 56 -18.74 3.81 22.53
C GLN A 56 -19.80 2.90 21.96
N SER A 57 -20.96 3.44 21.51
CA SER A 57 -22.07 2.64 20.97
C SER A 57 -21.65 1.86 19.72
N PHE A 58 -20.76 2.41 18.91
CA PHE A 58 -20.20 1.74 17.74
C PHE A 58 -19.33 0.54 18.14
N LYS A 59 -18.44 0.69 19.13
CA LYS A 59 -17.62 -0.40 19.67
C LYS A 59 -18.45 -1.44 20.43
N GLU A 60 -19.47 -1.03 21.19
CA GLU A 60 -20.40 -1.94 21.86
C GLU A 60 -21.15 -2.81 20.85
N ARG A 61 -21.55 -2.22 19.69
CA ARG A 61 -22.15 -3.02 18.60
C ARG A 61 -21.17 -4.06 18.06
N LEU A 62 -19.94 -3.69 17.77
CA LEU A 62 -18.91 -4.63 17.31
C LEU A 62 -18.64 -5.74 18.34
N ALA A 63 -18.62 -5.40 19.63
CA ALA A 63 -18.47 -6.37 20.71
C ALA A 63 -19.68 -7.34 20.76
N SER A 64 -20.92 -6.83 20.61
CA SER A 64 -22.14 -7.65 20.55
C SER A 64 -22.17 -8.60 19.34
N LEU A 65 -21.43 -8.30 18.30
CA LEU A 65 -21.21 -9.16 17.13
C LEU A 65 -20.03 -10.14 17.36
N TYR A 66 -19.97 -10.73 18.55
CA TYR A 66 -18.92 -11.68 18.96
C TYR A 66 -17.49 -11.15 18.80
N GLY A 67 -17.29 -9.85 19.06
CA GLY A 67 -15.99 -9.22 18.95
C GLY A 67 -15.53 -9.01 17.50
N THR A 68 -16.47 -8.82 16.59
CA THR A 68 -16.16 -8.42 15.20
C THR A 68 -15.23 -7.22 15.19
N GLN A 69 -14.19 -7.30 14.40
CA GLN A 69 -13.23 -6.22 14.22
C GLN A 69 -13.53 -5.46 12.93
N LEU A 70 -13.61 -4.13 13.03
CA LEU A 70 -13.68 -3.24 11.89
C LEU A 70 -12.39 -2.42 11.83
N SER A 71 -11.80 -2.37 10.66
CA SER A 71 -10.66 -1.49 10.35
C SER A 71 -10.84 -0.85 8.98
N THR A 72 -10.15 0.25 8.77
CA THR A 72 -10.08 0.92 7.48
C THR A 72 -8.63 1.05 7.04
N ARG A 73 -8.41 1.05 5.73
CA ARG A 73 -7.08 1.16 5.16
C ARG A 73 -7.11 2.01 3.90
N VAL A 74 -6.08 2.83 3.74
CA VAL A 74 -5.84 3.60 2.52
C VAL A 74 -4.61 3.06 1.81
N SER A 75 -4.70 2.86 0.50
CA SER A 75 -3.60 2.36 -0.33
C SER A 75 -3.57 3.01 -1.70
N THR A 76 -2.39 2.98 -2.34
CA THR A 76 -2.17 3.48 -3.71
C THR A 76 -1.61 2.36 -4.58
N LYS A 77 -1.96 2.37 -5.87
CA LYS A 77 -1.41 1.45 -6.88
C LYS A 77 -1.37 2.16 -8.23
N GLY A 78 -0.18 2.50 -8.72
CA GLY A 78 -0.03 3.36 -9.88
C GLY A 78 -0.75 4.70 -9.67
N LEU A 79 -1.64 5.08 -10.58
CA LEU A 79 -2.45 6.30 -10.48
C LEU A 79 -3.82 6.06 -9.85
N THR A 80 -3.94 5.12 -8.91
CA THR A 80 -5.18 4.86 -8.18
C THR A 80 -5.02 5.03 -6.68
N HIS A 81 -6.11 5.39 -6.02
CA HIS A 81 -6.22 5.56 -4.57
C HIS A 81 -7.42 4.77 -4.06
N SER A 82 -7.18 3.81 -3.19
CA SER A 82 -8.19 2.91 -2.65
C SER A 82 -8.44 3.16 -1.17
N VAL A 83 -9.71 3.12 -0.78
CA VAL A 83 -10.15 3.08 0.63
C VAL A 83 -10.86 1.76 0.85
N ASP A 84 -10.35 0.99 1.80
CA ASP A 84 -10.93 -0.28 2.23
C ASP A 84 -11.65 -0.08 3.56
N ILE A 85 -12.80 -0.70 3.71
CA ILE A 85 -13.42 -1.01 5.01
C ILE A 85 -13.43 -2.53 5.16
N GLU A 86 -12.86 -3.00 6.24
CA GLU A 86 -12.62 -4.42 6.51
C GLU A 86 -13.36 -4.87 7.75
N LEU A 87 -14.06 -5.99 7.67
CA LEU A 87 -14.72 -6.65 8.78
C LEU A 87 -14.16 -8.05 8.93
N THR A 88 -13.67 -8.38 10.12
CA THR A 88 -13.20 -9.72 10.48
C THR A 88 -14.04 -10.25 11.64
N TYR A 89 -14.70 -11.40 11.46
CA TYR A 89 -15.64 -11.98 12.41
C TYR A 89 -15.54 -13.51 12.45
N LEU A 90 -16.03 -14.12 13.51
CA LEU A 90 -16.04 -15.57 13.68
C LEU A 90 -16.95 -16.25 12.64
N LYS A 91 -16.54 -17.45 12.17
CA LYS A 91 -17.41 -18.29 11.34
C LYS A 91 -18.67 -18.66 12.10
N ASP A 92 -19.84 -18.68 11.43
CA ASP A 92 -21.14 -19.02 12.04
C ASP A 92 -21.11 -20.40 12.71
N ALA A 93 -20.37 -21.37 12.16
CA ALA A 93 -20.22 -22.70 12.73
C ALA A 93 -19.52 -22.73 14.10
N LEU A 94 -18.86 -21.64 14.51
CA LEU A 94 -18.19 -21.53 15.82
C LEU A 94 -19.02 -20.80 16.86
N ILE A 95 -20.24 -20.36 16.50
CA ILE A 95 -21.11 -19.59 17.37
C ILE A 95 -22.16 -20.52 17.98
N PRO A 96 -22.39 -20.45 19.34
CA PRO A 96 -23.35 -21.33 20.01
C PRO A 96 -24.80 -21.13 19.58
N THR A 97 -25.12 -19.93 19.15
CA THR A 97 -26.46 -19.55 18.69
C THR A 97 -26.47 -19.50 17.17
N ASN A 98 -27.45 -20.16 16.55
CA ASN A 98 -27.59 -20.25 15.09
C ASN A 98 -28.08 -18.92 14.47
N GLU A 99 -27.61 -17.76 14.96
CA GLU A 99 -28.16 -16.42 14.68
C GLU A 99 -27.73 -15.82 13.36
N GLY A 100 -26.90 -16.52 12.56
CA GLY A 100 -26.47 -16.04 11.26
C GLY A 100 -25.63 -14.74 11.33
N LEU A 101 -24.51 -14.75 12.03
CA LEU A 101 -23.62 -13.60 12.24
C LEU A 101 -23.23 -12.90 10.92
N PHE A 102 -23.13 -13.65 9.85
CA PHE A 102 -22.90 -13.10 8.50
C PHE A 102 -23.88 -11.98 8.14
N TRP A 103 -25.20 -12.20 8.37
CA TRP A 103 -26.22 -11.21 8.03
C TRP A 103 -26.13 -9.95 8.88
N GLU A 104 -25.85 -10.11 10.17
CA GLU A 104 -25.66 -9.01 11.11
C GLU A 104 -24.44 -8.16 10.77
N VAL A 105 -23.30 -8.81 10.46
CA VAL A 105 -22.05 -8.15 10.08
C VAL A 105 -22.21 -7.42 8.75
N LEU A 106 -22.86 -8.03 7.76
CA LEU A 106 -23.10 -7.37 6.47
C LEU A 106 -24.13 -6.24 6.59
N GLY A 107 -25.13 -6.40 7.46
CA GLY A 107 -26.07 -5.34 7.85
C GLY A 107 -25.33 -4.14 8.45
N PHE A 108 -24.41 -4.40 9.36
CA PHE A 108 -23.57 -3.36 9.98
C PHE A 108 -22.67 -2.65 8.94
N LEU A 109 -22.05 -3.40 8.01
CA LEU A 109 -21.31 -2.80 6.90
C LEU A 109 -22.19 -1.86 6.06
N LYS A 110 -23.43 -2.30 5.75
CA LYS A 110 -24.39 -1.47 5.02
C LYS A 110 -24.72 -0.19 5.78
N GLU A 111 -24.88 -0.26 7.09
CA GLU A 111 -25.11 0.93 7.93
C GLU A 111 -23.91 1.89 7.90
N CYS A 112 -22.69 1.39 7.99
CA CYS A 112 -21.48 2.21 7.88
C CYS A 112 -21.42 2.94 6.53
N LEU A 113 -21.74 2.27 5.43
CA LEU A 113 -21.64 2.83 4.08
C LEU A 113 -22.80 3.76 3.72
N TYR A 114 -24.04 3.42 4.10
CA TYR A 114 -25.23 4.11 3.60
C TYR A 114 -26.01 4.89 4.66
N LYS A 115 -25.59 4.81 5.93
CA LYS A 115 -26.11 5.63 7.03
C LYS A 115 -24.96 6.30 7.81
N PRO A 116 -24.06 7.05 7.11
CA PRO A 116 -22.98 7.75 7.79
C PRO A 116 -23.55 8.74 8.80
N LEU A 117 -22.77 9.07 9.82
CA LEU A 117 -23.16 10.10 10.80
C LEU A 117 -23.12 11.49 10.16
N SER A 118 -24.18 11.83 9.45
CA SER A 118 -24.30 13.06 8.65
C SER A 118 -25.57 13.82 8.96
N ARG A 119 -25.54 15.13 8.74
CA ARG A 119 -26.69 16.03 8.83
C ARG A 119 -26.58 17.12 7.77
N VAL A 120 -27.62 17.31 6.97
CA VAL A 120 -27.68 18.35 5.92
C VAL A 120 -26.48 18.25 4.95
N ALA A 121 -26.29 17.05 4.36
CA ALA A 121 -25.26 16.74 3.37
C ALA A 121 -23.81 17.03 3.82
N GLN A 122 -23.53 16.91 5.12
CA GLN A 122 -22.17 16.99 5.69
C GLN A 122 -22.03 16.03 6.87
N TYR A 123 -20.81 15.61 7.20
CA TYR A 123 -20.56 14.87 8.43
C TYR A 123 -20.90 15.72 9.67
N GLN A 124 -21.23 15.07 10.78
CA GLN A 124 -21.41 15.78 12.05
C GLN A 124 -20.11 16.47 12.46
N ASN A 125 -20.10 17.79 12.52
CA ASN A 125 -18.90 18.60 12.71
C ASN A 125 -18.06 18.13 13.91
N LYS A 126 -18.67 17.93 15.07
CA LYS A 126 -17.95 17.53 16.29
C LYS A 126 -17.12 16.24 16.10
N VAL A 127 -17.69 15.22 15.46
CA VAL A 127 -16.98 13.96 15.22
C VAL A 127 -15.94 14.14 14.12
N PHE A 128 -16.30 14.87 13.06
CA PHE A 128 -15.38 15.19 11.98
C PHE A 128 -14.14 15.96 12.46
N ASP A 129 -14.31 16.98 13.30
CA ASP A 129 -13.22 17.79 13.81
C ASP A 129 -12.25 16.96 14.67
N ILE A 130 -12.79 16.01 15.46
CA ILE A 130 -11.96 15.06 16.23
C ILE A 130 -11.13 14.18 15.29
N GLU A 131 -11.76 13.57 14.28
CA GLU A 131 -11.06 12.67 13.38
C GLU A 131 -10.06 13.42 12.48
N LYS A 132 -10.39 14.64 12.08
CA LYS A 132 -9.46 15.53 11.40
C LYS A 132 -8.22 15.83 12.24
N GLN A 133 -8.43 16.15 13.52
CA GLN A 133 -7.32 16.40 14.45
C GLN A 133 -6.49 15.13 14.68
N ASN A 134 -7.13 13.98 14.81
CA ASN A 134 -6.45 12.69 14.93
C ASN A 134 -5.55 12.41 13.72
N LEU A 135 -6.08 12.64 12.50
CA LEU A 135 -5.29 12.46 11.28
C LEU A 135 -4.13 13.45 11.19
N MET A 136 -4.34 14.72 11.53
CA MET A 136 -3.27 15.73 11.57
C MET A 136 -2.17 15.33 12.55
N THR A 137 -2.54 14.92 13.76
CA THR A 137 -1.57 14.44 14.78
C THR A 137 -0.80 13.22 14.28
N TYR A 138 -1.48 12.28 13.61
CA TYR A 138 -0.82 11.12 13.00
C TYR A 138 0.22 11.54 11.94
N LEU A 139 -0.15 12.47 11.06
CA LEU A 139 0.75 12.96 9.99
C LEU A 139 1.94 13.75 10.58
N ASP A 140 1.73 14.52 11.64
CA ASP A 140 2.81 15.25 12.31
C ASP A 140 3.81 14.28 12.95
N VAL A 141 3.32 13.27 13.68
CA VAL A 141 4.20 12.23 14.27
C VAL A 141 4.97 11.46 13.19
N ASP A 142 4.33 11.11 12.09
CA ASP A 142 5.01 10.44 10.98
C ASP A 142 6.13 11.32 10.40
N THR A 143 5.92 12.65 10.30
CA THR A 143 6.94 13.56 9.77
C THR A 143 8.10 13.82 10.76
N GLU A 144 7.95 13.52 12.05
CA GLU A 144 9.07 13.53 13.00
C GLU A 144 10.08 12.40 12.71
N ASN A 145 9.62 11.31 12.10
CA ASN A 145 10.51 10.23 11.64
C ASN A 145 11.32 10.68 10.42
N ASN A 146 12.61 10.87 10.58
CA ASN A 146 13.50 11.35 9.54
C ASN A 146 13.56 10.44 8.29
N TYR A 147 13.38 9.12 8.45
CA TYR A 147 13.31 8.19 7.32
C TYR A 147 12.05 8.40 6.49
N TYR A 148 10.89 8.46 7.16
CA TYR A 148 9.63 8.73 6.49
C TYR A 148 9.62 10.12 5.83
N TYR A 149 10.09 11.14 6.54
CA TYR A 149 10.22 12.47 5.98
C TYR A 149 11.10 12.50 4.73
N SER A 150 12.24 11.82 4.76
CA SER A 150 13.16 11.74 3.62
C SER A 150 12.55 10.96 2.44
N GLU A 151 11.78 9.92 2.71
CA GLU A 151 11.03 9.18 1.69
C GLU A 151 10.01 10.10 1.00
N VAL A 152 9.20 10.83 1.76
CA VAL A 152 8.22 11.79 1.22
C VAL A 152 8.91 12.85 0.38
N LYS A 153 9.99 13.48 0.89
CA LYS A 153 10.74 14.50 0.14
C LYS A 153 11.47 13.94 -1.08
N GLY A 154 11.96 12.72 -1.00
CA GLY A 154 12.55 11.99 -2.13
C GLY A 154 11.53 11.75 -3.25
N ARG A 155 10.31 11.35 -2.90
CA ARG A 155 9.19 11.16 -3.85
C ARG A 155 8.70 12.46 -4.44
N GLU A 156 8.58 13.54 -3.65
CA GLU A 156 8.28 14.89 -4.16
C GLU A 156 9.29 15.34 -5.22
N LEU A 157 10.58 15.05 -5.00
CA LEU A 157 11.65 15.39 -5.92
C LEU A 157 11.64 14.51 -7.19
N TYR A 158 11.35 13.22 -7.03
CA TYR A 158 11.38 12.23 -8.10
C TYR A 158 10.21 12.40 -9.05
N PHE A 159 8.97 12.35 -8.57
CA PHE A 159 7.79 12.33 -9.40
C PHE A 159 7.49 13.66 -10.10
N VAL A 160 6.94 13.57 -11.32
CA VAL A 160 6.35 14.71 -12.05
C VAL A 160 4.84 14.79 -11.78
N ASN A 161 4.17 13.64 -11.65
CA ASN A 161 2.74 13.59 -11.36
C ASN A 161 2.45 14.09 -9.93
N GLU A 162 1.57 15.08 -9.81
CA GLU A 162 1.27 15.74 -8.52
C GLU A 162 0.61 14.81 -7.49
N GLY A 163 -0.19 13.83 -7.93
CA GLY A 163 -0.80 12.86 -7.03
C GLY A 163 0.23 11.92 -6.39
N LEU A 164 1.26 11.52 -7.14
CA LEU A 164 2.32 10.64 -6.65
C LEU A 164 3.32 11.32 -5.70
N LYS A 165 3.36 12.65 -5.67
CA LYS A 165 4.16 13.44 -4.73
C LYS A 165 3.56 13.43 -3.32
N VAL A 166 2.28 13.17 -3.19
CA VAL A 166 1.55 13.23 -1.92
C VAL A 166 1.45 11.82 -1.30
N PRO A 167 1.77 11.65 -0.03
CA PRO A 167 1.55 10.39 0.68
C PRO A 167 0.08 9.96 0.65
N LYS A 168 -0.17 8.66 0.77
CA LYS A 168 -1.52 8.07 0.66
C LYS A 168 -2.55 8.61 1.65
N TYR A 169 -2.12 9.15 2.80
CA TYR A 169 -2.99 9.78 3.80
C TYR A 169 -3.06 11.31 3.65
N GLY A 170 -2.37 11.89 2.67
CA GLY A 170 -2.29 13.33 2.49
C GLY A 170 -1.09 13.95 3.20
N GLN A 171 -1.13 15.26 3.32
CA GLN A 171 -0.20 16.11 4.07
C GLN A 171 -1.02 17.01 5.00
N ALA A 172 -0.45 17.49 6.09
CA ALA A 172 -1.16 18.28 7.11
C ALA A 172 -1.90 19.48 6.51
N GLU A 173 -1.27 20.20 5.59
CA GLU A 173 -1.87 21.38 4.92
C GLU A 173 -3.09 21.01 4.07
N LEU A 174 -3.07 19.84 3.43
CA LEU A 174 -4.21 19.35 2.64
C LEU A 174 -5.36 18.91 3.55
N VAL A 175 -5.05 18.27 4.67
CA VAL A 175 -6.05 17.86 5.67
C VAL A 175 -6.66 19.08 6.36
N GLU A 176 -5.84 20.10 6.69
CA GLU A 176 -6.29 21.33 7.35
C GLU A 176 -7.32 22.10 6.50
N ALA A 177 -7.16 22.09 5.18
CA ALA A 177 -8.07 22.75 4.26
C ALA A 177 -9.45 22.08 4.15
N GLU A 178 -9.60 20.81 4.59
CA GLU A 178 -10.84 20.06 4.42
C GLU A 178 -11.88 20.37 5.50
N THR A 179 -13.15 20.26 5.12
CA THR A 179 -14.32 20.46 5.97
C THR A 179 -15.19 19.21 6.03
N SER A 180 -16.10 19.15 7.00
CA SER A 180 -17.10 18.09 7.11
C SER A 180 -17.97 17.95 5.83
N PHE A 181 -18.19 19.07 5.13
CA PHE A 181 -18.91 19.09 3.85
C PHE A 181 -18.05 18.49 2.72
N THR A 182 -16.80 18.95 2.53
CA THR A 182 -15.95 18.49 1.43
C THR A 182 -15.60 17.00 1.54
N ALA A 183 -15.35 16.50 2.76
CA ALA A 183 -15.12 15.08 2.99
C ALA A 183 -16.38 14.24 2.75
N TYR A 184 -17.57 14.74 3.16
CA TYR A 184 -18.82 14.04 2.89
C TYR A 184 -19.15 13.98 1.38
N GLN A 185 -18.92 15.06 0.64
CA GLN A 185 -19.09 15.08 -0.81
C GLN A 185 -18.17 14.07 -1.51
N GLU A 186 -16.91 13.97 -1.05
CA GLU A 186 -15.99 12.94 -1.55
C GLU A 186 -16.50 11.53 -1.25
N PHE A 187 -17.02 11.29 -0.04
CA PHE A 187 -17.59 9.99 0.32
C PHE A 187 -18.76 9.60 -0.60
N GLN A 188 -19.68 10.53 -0.89
CA GLN A 188 -20.77 10.30 -1.84
C GLN A 188 -20.24 10.00 -3.25
N SER A 189 -19.19 10.73 -3.68
CA SER A 189 -18.51 10.47 -4.93
C SER A 189 -17.88 9.07 -4.97
N MET A 190 -17.21 8.64 -3.90
CA MET A 190 -16.62 7.30 -3.79
C MET A 190 -17.68 6.20 -3.93
N LEU A 191 -18.82 6.34 -3.25
CA LEU A 191 -19.90 5.35 -3.32
C LEU A 191 -20.54 5.24 -4.70
N THR A 192 -20.52 6.31 -5.50
CA THR A 192 -21.24 6.37 -6.79
C THR A 192 -20.33 6.25 -8.00
N ARG A 193 -19.06 6.65 -7.90
CA ARG A 193 -18.14 6.75 -9.06
C ARG A 193 -16.95 5.82 -8.98
N ASP A 194 -16.50 5.46 -7.77
CA ASP A 194 -15.35 4.57 -7.62
C ASP A 194 -15.67 3.15 -8.08
N ARG A 195 -14.66 2.46 -8.56
CA ARG A 195 -14.73 1.01 -8.71
C ARG A 195 -14.91 0.38 -7.33
N ILE A 196 -15.87 -0.53 -7.21
CA ILE A 196 -16.10 -1.30 -5.97
C ILE A 196 -15.70 -2.75 -6.19
N ASP A 197 -14.83 -3.24 -5.32
CA ASP A 197 -14.45 -4.65 -5.24
C ASP A 197 -14.73 -5.15 -3.82
N ILE A 198 -15.61 -6.14 -3.70
CA ILE A 198 -16.00 -6.76 -2.43
C ILE A 198 -15.33 -8.13 -2.34
N PHE A 199 -14.40 -8.30 -1.40
CA PHE A 199 -13.70 -9.57 -1.20
C PHE A 199 -14.28 -10.32 -0.01
N MET A 200 -14.60 -11.57 -0.24
CA MET A 200 -15.15 -12.51 0.73
C MET A 200 -14.09 -13.59 1.00
N VAL A 201 -13.32 -13.46 2.08
CA VAL A 201 -12.22 -14.37 2.42
C VAL A 201 -12.65 -15.31 3.54
N GLY A 202 -12.71 -16.61 3.27
CA GLY A 202 -13.12 -17.62 4.22
C GLY A 202 -14.14 -18.59 3.66
N GLU A 203 -15.09 -18.99 4.47
CA GLU A 203 -16.17 -19.91 4.11
C GLU A 203 -17.48 -19.11 3.99
N PHE A 204 -17.99 -19.04 2.76
CA PHE A 204 -19.23 -18.32 2.43
C PHE A 204 -20.09 -19.17 1.51
N ASP A 205 -21.40 -19.01 1.65
CA ASP A 205 -22.39 -19.45 0.67
C ASP A 205 -22.54 -18.34 -0.38
N ASP A 206 -22.14 -18.61 -1.61
CA ASP A 206 -22.14 -17.62 -2.69
C ASP A 206 -23.55 -17.06 -2.94
N TYR A 207 -24.59 -17.91 -2.83
CA TYR A 207 -25.97 -17.51 -3.05
C TYR A 207 -26.44 -16.54 -1.95
N GLN A 208 -26.17 -16.84 -0.68
CA GLN A 208 -26.50 -15.96 0.44
C GLN A 208 -25.77 -14.60 0.32
N VAL A 209 -24.50 -14.61 -0.05
CA VAL A 209 -23.72 -13.37 -0.29
C VAL A 209 -24.38 -12.53 -1.37
N LEU A 210 -24.75 -13.13 -2.50
CA LEU A 210 -25.39 -12.41 -3.60
C LEU A 210 -26.73 -11.85 -3.20
N GLN A 211 -27.57 -12.65 -2.51
CA GLN A 211 -28.86 -12.22 -1.99
C GLN A 211 -28.70 -11.02 -1.03
N ALA A 212 -27.69 -11.04 -0.20
CA ALA A 212 -27.40 -9.95 0.73
C ALA A 212 -26.94 -8.68 0.01
N LEU A 213 -26.04 -8.82 -0.99
CA LEU A 213 -25.52 -7.71 -1.78
C LEU A 213 -26.60 -7.07 -2.68
N HIS A 214 -27.61 -7.81 -3.11
CA HIS A 214 -28.76 -7.22 -3.82
C HIS A 214 -29.55 -6.21 -2.97
N ARG A 215 -29.39 -6.24 -1.63
CA ARG A 215 -30.02 -5.24 -0.73
C ARG A 215 -29.19 -3.95 -0.59
N PHE A 216 -27.98 -3.92 -1.17
CA PHE A 216 -27.14 -2.71 -1.20
C PHE A 216 -27.50 -1.86 -2.42
N PRO A 217 -27.52 -0.54 -2.33
CA PRO A 217 -27.75 0.35 -3.48
C PRO A 217 -26.49 0.44 -4.34
N LEU A 218 -26.11 -0.69 -4.95
CA LEU A 218 -24.94 -0.82 -5.81
C LEU A 218 -25.34 -0.56 -7.27
N GLU A 219 -25.18 0.68 -7.72
CA GLU A 219 -25.48 1.09 -9.09
C GLU A 219 -24.27 0.92 -10.02
N GLY A 220 -24.56 0.74 -11.31
CA GLY A 220 -23.52 0.66 -12.34
C GLY A 220 -22.80 2.00 -12.55
N ARG A 221 -21.47 1.93 -12.82
CA ARG A 221 -20.61 3.07 -13.03
C ARG A 221 -19.54 2.82 -14.08
N GLN A 222 -19.13 3.86 -14.77
CA GLN A 222 -18.01 3.78 -15.71
C GLN A 222 -16.70 3.90 -14.94
N ILE A 223 -15.73 3.04 -15.29
CA ILE A 223 -14.43 2.97 -14.63
C ILE A 223 -13.34 3.26 -15.65
N ASP A 224 -12.57 4.31 -15.40
CA ASP A 224 -11.34 4.64 -16.12
C ASP A 224 -10.22 4.83 -15.09
N LEU A 225 -9.47 3.75 -14.81
CA LEU A 225 -8.43 3.71 -13.79
C LEU A 225 -7.11 3.21 -14.37
N GLN A 226 -6.03 3.88 -14.02
CA GLN A 226 -4.67 3.54 -14.44
C GLN A 226 -3.89 2.95 -13.25
N PHE A 227 -3.70 1.64 -13.26
CA PHE A 227 -2.98 0.91 -12.21
C PHE A 227 -1.45 0.87 -12.40
N SER A 228 -0.95 1.59 -13.38
CA SER A 228 0.47 1.76 -13.63
C SER A 228 0.78 3.19 -14.04
N TYR A 229 1.98 3.64 -13.75
CA TYR A 229 2.52 4.93 -14.16
C TYR A 229 3.92 4.74 -14.73
N SER A 230 4.24 5.42 -15.81
CA SER A 230 5.58 5.45 -16.38
C SER A 230 6.06 6.90 -16.42
N GLN A 231 7.08 7.19 -15.63
CA GLN A 231 7.68 8.51 -15.58
C GLN A 231 8.61 8.73 -16.78
N PRO A 232 8.54 9.89 -17.45
CA PRO A 232 9.51 10.24 -18.49
C PRO A 232 10.93 10.23 -17.93
N TYR A 233 11.86 9.59 -18.64
CA TYR A 233 13.28 9.60 -18.27
C TYR A 233 13.89 11.00 -18.49
N VAL A 234 14.65 11.46 -17.50
CA VAL A 234 15.39 12.73 -17.59
C VAL A 234 16.88 12.42 -17.40
N ASN A 235 17.72 12.96 -18.28
CA ASN A 235 19.18 12.71 -18.24
C ASN A 235 19.91 13.60 -17.20
N VAL A 236 19.18 14.22 -16.29
CA VAL A 236 19.72 15.06 -15.21
C VAL A 236 19.18 14.56 -13.89
N VAL A 237 20.08 14.23 -12.96
CA VAL A 237 19.71 13.86 -11.60
C VAL A 237 19.27 15.11 -10.85
N LYS A 238 18.06 15.09 -10.31
CA LYS A 238 17.57 16.16 -9.43
C LYS A 238 18.21 15.95 -8.05
N GLU A 239 18.76 16.99 -7.48
CA GLU A 239 19.35 16.95 -6.14
C GLU A 239 18.76 18.01 -5.25
N LYS A 240 18.48 17.63 -3.98
CA LYS A 240 18.07 18.55 -2.91
C LYS A 240 18.76 18.16 -1.61
N ILE A 241 19.33 19.16 -0.94
CA ILE A 241 19.88 19.02 0.41
C ILE A 241 19.04 19.89 1.32
N GLU A 242 18.64 19.33 2.47
CA GLU A 242 17.81 20.02 3.45
C GLU A 242 18.38 19.80 4.85
N PRO A 243 18.78 20.87 5.57
CA PRO A 243 19.25 20.74 6.95
C PRO A 243 18.06 20.50 7.89
N ARG A 244 18.25 19.60 8.86
CA ARG A 244 17.28 19.33 9.93
C ARG A 244 18.01 19.02 11.23
N GLN A 245 17.46 19.51 12.35
CA GLN A 245 18.00 19.17 13.67
C GLN A 245 17.87 17.67 13.92
N SER A 246 18.98 16.97 13.83
CA SER A 246 19.04 15.51 13.98
C SER A 246 20.49 15.07 14.12
N SER A 247 20.71 14.06 14.94
CA SER A 247 22.03 13.41 15.07
C SER A 247 22.43 12.56 13.87
N GLN A 248 21.48 12.22 13.00
CA GLN A 248 21.68 11.35 11.85
C GLN A 248 21.21 12.03 10.57
N SER A 249 21.99 11.87 9.51
CA SER A 249 21.63 12.28 8.15
C SER A 249 21.02 11.11 7.39
N ILE A 250 20.08 11.40 6.50
CA ILE A 250 19.44 10.39 5.64
C ILE A 250 19.71 10.70 4.18
N LEU A 251 20.27 9.74 3.49
CA LEU A 251 20.43 9.76 2.03
C LEU A 251 19.30 8.97 1.39
N GLN A 252 18.49 9.62 0.57
CA GLN A 252 17.38 9.00 -0.17
C GLN A 252 17.63 9.14 -1.66
N LEU A 253 17.76 8.00 -2.37
CA LEU A 253 18.02 7.93 -3.81
C LEU A 253 16.81 7.34 -4.53
N GLY A 254 16.35 8.01 -5.57
CA GLY A 254 15.29 7.52 -6.46
C GLY A 254 15.85 7.09 -7.81
N TYR A 255 15.70 5.82 -8.14
CA TYR A 255 16.07 5.25 -9.43
C TYR A 255 14.83 4.90 -10.24
N GLN A 256 14.90 5.12 -11.53
CA GLN A 256 13.90 4.68 -12.49
C GLN A 256 14.30 3.34 -13.11
N PHE A 257 13.29 2.51 -13.40
CA PHE A 257 13.40 1.30 -14.21
C PHE A 257 12.21 1.20 -15.18
N PRO A 258 12.34 0.55 -16.37
CA PRO A 258 11.32 0.55 -17.41
C PRO A 258 10.40 -0.67 -17.38
N TYR A 259 10.29 -1.40 -16.27
CA TYR A 259 9.52 -2.63 -16.17
C TYR A 259 8.14 -2.39 -15.56
N GLN A 260 7.17 -3.22 -15.96
CA GLN A 260 5.80 -3.21 -15.43
C GLN A 260 5.46 -4.57 -14.82
N TYR A 261 4.37 -4.59 -14.04
CA TYR A 261 3.86 -5.81 -13.43
C TYR A 261 3.56 -6.88 -14.50
N GLY A 262 4.12 -8.08 -14.30
CA GLY A 262 3.95 -9.22 -15.20
C GLY A 262 4.77 -9.17 -16.50
N ASP A 263 5.68 -8.21 -16.65
CA ASP A 263 6.67 -8.26 -17.73
C ASP A 263 7.66 -9.41 -17.52
N LYS A 264 8.30 -9.87 -18.61
CA LYS A 264 9.30 -10.95 -18.56
C LYS A 264 10.42 -10.70 -17.54
N ASP A 265 10.83 -9.44 -17.38
CA ASP A 265 11.93 -9.05 -16.49
C ASP A 265 11.47 -8.69 -15.07
N TYR A 266 10.15 -8.77 -14.76
CA TYR A 266 9.60 -8.48 -13.46
C TYR A 266 10.21 -9.36 -12.35
N PHE A 267 10.33 -10.68 -12.59
CA PHE A 267 10.92 -11.62 -11.63
C PHE A 267 12.41 -11.37 -11.43
N ALA A 268 13.12 -11.00 -12.49
CA ALA A 268 14.52 -10.61 -12.39
C ALA A 268 14.70 -9.30 -11.59
N LEU A 269 13.76 -8.37 -11.66
CA LEU A 269 13.76 -7.15 -10.85
C LEU A 269 13.56 -7.47 -9.36
N ILE A 270 12.65 -8.38 -9.02
CA ILE A 270 12.46 -8.86 -7.63
C ILE A 270 13.76 -9.42 -7.08
N VAL A 271 14.38 -10.35 -7.81
CA VAL A 271 15.64 -10.98 -7.39
C VAL A 271 16.77 -9.94 -7.31
N PHE A 272 16.85 -9.02 -8.27
CA PHE A 272 17.81 -7.92 -8.25
C PHE A 272 17.68 -7.06 -6.99
N ASN A 273 16.48 -6.57 -6.67
CA ASN A 273 16.26 -5.74 -5.49
C ASN A 273 16.59 -6.48 -4.18
N ALA A 274 16.18 -7.73 -4.09
CA ALA A 274 16.46 -8.59 -2.95
C ALA A 274 17.98 -8.80 -2.72
N MET A 275 18.74 -8.95 -3.80
CA MET A 275 20.21 -9.02 -3.74
C MET A 275 20.88 -7.67 -3.49
N PHE A 276 20.27 -6.58 -3.99
CA PHE A 276 20.85 -5.25 -3.93
C PHE A 276 20.75 -4.66 -2.53
N GLY A 277 19.53 -4.56 -1.93
CA GLY A 277 19.39 -3.86 -0.66
C GLY A 277 18.23 -4.30 0.22
N GLU A 278 17.31 -5.18 -0.23
CA GLU A 278 16.10 -5.50 0.55
C GLU A 278 16.38 -6.35 1.79
N PHE A 279 17.30 -7.31 1.70
CA PHE A 279 17.56 -8.27 2.77
C PHE A 279 18.90 -8.03 3.48
N ALA A 280 19.04 -8.56 4.70
CA ALA A 280 20.27 -8.43 5.49
C ALA A 280 21.52 -9.08 4.83
N HIS A 281 21.33 -10.02 3.90
CA HIS A 281 22.44 -10.61 3.13
C HIS A 281 22.72 -9.88 1.80
N SER A 282 22.02 -8.78 1.54
CA SER A 282 22.19 -7.97 0.32
C SER A 282 23.56 -7.31 0.26
N VAL A 283 23.98 -6.94 -0.96
CA VAL A 283 25.31 -6.34 -1.14
C VAL A 283 25.44 -4.97 -0.49
N LEU A 284 24.36 -4.18 -0.46
CA LEU A 284 24.40 -2.88 0.25
C LEU A 284 24.57 -3.07 1.74
N PHE A 285 23.77 -3.97 2.36
CA PHE A 285 23.82 -4.19 3.78
C PHE A 285 25.17 -4.76 4.23
N THR A 286 25.61 -5.85 3.59
CA THR A 286 26.86 -6.53 3.96
C THR A 286 28.12 -5.68 3.70
N THR A 287 28.10 -4.81 2.68
CA THR A 287 29.27 -3.98 2.35
C THR A 287 29.26 -2.67 3.12
N LEU A 288 28.21 -1.85 2.96
CA LEU A 288 28.24 -0.48 3.49
C LEU A 288 27.97 -0.45 5.00
N ARG A 289 27.10 -1.33 5.52
CA ARG A 289 26.81 -1.36 6.95
C ARG A 289 27.79 -2.22 7.74
N GLU A 290 27.98 -3.51 7.35
CA GLU A 290 28.74 -4.44 8.17
C GLU A 290 30.25 -4.34 7.97
N LYS A 291 30.73 -4.20 6.72
CA LYS A 291 32.18 -4.18 6.44
C LYS A 291 32.78 -2.79 6.55
N GLU A 292 32.13 -1.79 5.98
CA GLU A 292 32.66 -0.43 5.90
C GLU A 292 32.17 0.49 7.03
N GLY A 293 31.10 0.12 7.74
CA GLY A 293 30.54 0.91 8.83
C GLY A 293 30.04 2.31 8.40
N LEU A 294 29.74 2.49 7.11
CA LEU A 294 29.34 3.79 6.55
C LEU A 294 27.88 4.13 6.83
N ALA A 295 27.03 3.13 7.07
CA ALA A 295 25.62 3.31 7.28
C ALA A 295 25.15 2.56 8.53
N TYR A 296 24.32 3.21 9.35
CA TYR A 296 23.62 2.57 10.48
C TYR A 296 22.47 1.68 10.00
N SER A 297 21.80 2.14 8.96
CA SER A 297 20.76 1.41 8.24
C SER A 297 20.86 1.70 6.76
N ILE A 298 20.62 0.70 5.94
CA ILE A 298 20.57 0.84 4.49
C ILE A 298 19.64 -0.23 3.93
N SER A 299 18.75 0.17 3.02
CA SER A 299 17.88 -0.76 2.32
C SER A 299 17.46 -0.22 0.96
N SER A 300 16.92 -1.12 0.13
CA SER A 300 16.27 -0.77 -1.13
C SER A 300 14.87 -1.38 -1.21
N GLN A 301 13.94 -0.67 -1.83
CA GLN A 301 12.60 -1.13 -2.15
C GLN A 301 12.18 -0.61 -3.52
N PHE A 302 11.26 -1.30 -4.18
CA PHE A 302 10.74 -0.82 -5.46
C PHE A 302 9.22 -0.87 -5.52
N ASP A 303 8.64 0.05 -6.28
CA ASP A 303 7.24 0.05 -6.65
C ASP A 303 7.10 -0.21 -8.14
N ILE A 304 6.65 -1.43 -8.48
CA ILE A 304 6.46 -1.87 -9.86
C ILE A 304 5.37 -1.08 -10.60
N PHE A 305 4.43 -0.48 -9.87
CA PHE A 305 3.31 0.24 -10.44
C PHE A 305 3.66 1.69 -10.81
N THR A 306 4.77 2.21 -10.25
CA THR A 306 5.26 3.56 -10.54
C THR A 306 6.65 3.61 -11.17
N GLY A 307 7.32 2.45 -11.29
CA GLY A 307 8.67 2.36 -11.87
C GLY A 307 9.75 3.00 -11.02
N LEU A 308 9.54 3.12 -9.70
CA LEU A 308 10.47 3.70 -8.75
C LEU A 308 11.18 2.61 -7.94
N LEU A 309 12.50 2.66 -7.93
CA LEU A 309 13.35 1.96 -6.96
C LEU A 309 13.96 3.00 -6.01
N GLU A 310 13.72 2.85 -4.74
CA GLU A 310 14.24 3.71 -3.68
C GLU A 310 15.39 3.02 -2.96
N VAL A 311 16.43 3.77 -2.64
CA VAL A 311 17.50 3.35 -1.74
C VAL A 311 17.62 4.41 -0.66
N TYR A 312 17.51 4.01 0.60
CA TYR A 312 17.79 4.90 1.71
C TYR A 312 19.01 4.43 2.52
N ALA A 313 19.73 5.38 3.09
CA ALA A 313 20.81 5.09 4.01
C ALA A 313 20.83 6.13 5.13
N GLY A 314 20.81 5.66 6.37
CA GLY A 314 21.08 6.47 7.57
C GLY A 314 22.58 6.51 7.80
N ILE A 315 23.18 7.70 7.72
CA ILE A 315 24.64 7.91 7.72
C ILE A 315 25.04 9.10 8.58
N GLU A 316 26.31 9.21 8.89
CA GLU A 316 26.89 10.48 9.33
C GLU A 316 26.99 11.47 8.18
N LYS A 317 26.83 12.76 8.46
CA LYS A 317 26.91 13.84 7.47
C LYS A 317 28.20 13.77 6.64
N SER A 318 29.34 13.54 7.30
CA SER A 318 30.68 13.44 6.67
C SER A 318 30.78 12.28 5.66
N ASN A 319 29.97 11.23 5.83
CA ASN A 319 30.03 10.00 5.03
C ASN A 319 29.20 10.06 3.74
N ARG A 320 28.49 11.18 3.46
CA ARG A 320 27.60 11.31 2.29
C ARG A 320 28.27 10.87 0.98
N ASN A 321 29.42 11.42 0.66
CA ASN A 321 30.12 11.13 -0.61
C ASN A 321 30.63 9.69 -0.67
N GLN A 322 31.05 9.12 0.45
CA GLN A 322 31.49 7.73 0.53
C GLN A 322 30.31 6.77 0.35
N ALA A 323 29.19 7.02 1.02
CA ALA A 323 27.98 6.23 0.89
C ALA A 323 27.44 6.24 -0.55
N MET A 324 27.37 7.40 -1.20
CA MET A 324 26.98 7.52 -2.62
C MET A 324 27.88 6.71 -3.55
N ARG A 325 29.19 6.82 -3.37
CA ARG A 325 30.16 6.03 -4.15
C ARG A 325 30.04 4.55 -3.87
N GLY A 326 29.82 4.17 -2.61
CA GLY A 326 29.59 2.78 -2.19
C GLY A 326 28.35 2.20 -2.84
N ILE A 327 27.19 2.87 -2.76
CA ILE A 327 25.93 2.44 -3.40
C ILE A 327 26.13 2.27 -4.92
N SER A 328 26.75 3.25 -5.57
CA SER A 328 27.06 3.17 -7.02
C SER A 328 28.00 2.02 -7.38
N ARG A 329 29.01 1.76 -6.54
CA ARG A 329 29.96 0.65 -6.70
C ARG A 329 29.24 -0.70 -6.61
N GLU A 330 28.38 -0.88 -5.60
CA GLU A 330 27.64 -2.13 -5.42
C GLU A 330 26.60 -2.35 -6.52
N LEU A 331 25.94 -1.30 -6.99
CA LEU A 331 25.08 -1.39 -8.18
C LEU A 331 25.88 -1.85 -9.41
N ASN A 332 27.08 -1.28 -9.64
CA ASN A 332 27.97 -1.68 -10.74
C ASN A 332 28.51 -3.10 -10.57
N TYR A 333 28.75 -3.55 -9.33
CA TYR A 333 29.12 -4.93 -9.02
C TYR A 333 28.06 -5.91 -9.54
N ILE A 334 26.76 -5.62 -9.31
CA ILE A 334 25.65 -6.42 -9.84
C ILE A 334 25.56 -6.29 -11.37
N LYS A 335 25.64 -5.06 -11.94
CA LYS A 335 25.58 -4.82 -13.39
C LYS A 335 26.62 -5.63 -14.18
N LEU A 336 27.81 -5.81 -13.61
CA LEU A 336 28.93 -6.55 -14.19
C LEU A 336 28.88 -8.06 -13.88
N GLY A 337 27.90 -8.50 -13.09
CA GLY A 337 27.76 -9.91 -12.71
C GLY A 337 28.88 -10.42 -11.82
N ARG A 338 29.47 -9.60 -10.98
CA ARG A 338 30.60 -9.98 -10.11
C ARG A 338 30.16 -10.73 -8.85
N PHE A 339 28.86 -10.91 -8.64
CA PHE A 339 28.30 -11.66 -7.52
C PHE A 339 28.38 -13.19 -7.71
N SER A 340 28.38 -13.93 -6.62
CA SER A 340 28.46 -15.39 -6.63
C SER A 340 27.10 -16.06 -6.96
N SER A 341 27.15 -17.27 -7.51
CA SER A 341 25.94 -18.10 -7.67
C SER A 341 25.32 -18.46 -6.31
N SER A 342 26.14 -18.55 -5.26
CA SER A 342 25.66 -18.79 -3.89
C SER A 342 24.74 -17.68 -3.40
N LEU A 343 25.12 -16.41 -3.60
CA LEU A 343 24.28 -15.24 -3.25
C LEU A 343 22.94 -15.28 -4.00
N LEU A 344 22.96 -15.54 -5.30
CA LEU A 344 21.74 -15.65 -6.11
C LEU A 344 20.80 -16.75 -5.58
N ASN A 345 21.34 -17.94 -5.33
CA ASN A 345 20.56 -19.09 -4.85
C ASN A 345 20.02 -18.88 -3.42
N GLN A 346 20.82 -18.26 -2.54
CA GLN A 346 20.37 -17.90 -1.19
C GLN A 346 19.23 -16.89 -1.24
N THR A 347 19.33 -15.87 -2.08
CA THR A 347 18.29 -14.85 -2.28
C THR A 347 16.98 -15.48 -2.74
N LYS A 348 17.01 -16.35 -3.76
CA LYS A 348 15.82 -17.06 -4.23
C LYS A 348 15.13 -17.87 -3.13
N LYS A 349 15.92 -18.58 -2.30
CA LYS A 349 15.38 -19.34 -1.16
C LYS A 349 14.65 -18.44 -0.17
N ILE A 350 15.19 -17.26 0.14
CA ILE A 350 14.55 -16.30 1.07
C ILE A 350 13.28 -15.71 0.44
N ILE A 351 13.31 -15.34 -0.84
CA ILE A 351 12.12 -14.89 -1.57
C ILE A 351 11.03 -15.95 -1.51
N ARG A 352 11.36 -17.22 -1.78
CA ARG A 352 10.42 -18.35 -1.70
C ARG A 352 9.82 -18.48 -0.30
N MET A 353 10.64 -18.46 0.72
CA MET A 353 10.20 -18.56 2.11
C MET A 353 9.24 -17.41 2.46
N ASN A 354 9.59 -16.15 2.14
CA ASN A 354 8.75 -15.00 2.43
C ASN A 354 7.42 -15.05 1.66
N ALA A 355 7.43 -15.50 0.41
CA ALA A 355 6.21 -15.66 -0.39
C ALA A 355 5.27 -16.71 0.23
N LEU A 356 5.80 -17.84 0.69
CA LEU A 356 5.01 -18.87 1.38
C LEU A 356 4.45 -18.37 2.72
N LEU A 357 5.25 -17.66 3.52
CA LEU A 357 4.81 -17.07 4.79
C LEU A 357 3.72 -16.00 4.58
N SER A 358 3.79 -15.24 3.49
CA SER A 358 2.80 -14.21 3.20
C SER A 358 1.39 -14.75 2.94
N GLU A 359 1.26 -16.02 2.51
CA GLU A 359 -0.02 -16.71 2.33
C GLU A 359 -0.81 -16.91 3.65
N ASP A 360 -0.16 -16.77 4.80
CA ASP A 360 -0.83 -16.85 6.10
C ASP A 360 -1.57 -15.54 6.45
N HIS A 361 -1.39 -14.50 5.66
CA HIS A 361 -2.09 -13.23 5.84
C HIS A 361 -3.27 -13.09 4.86
N ALA A 362 -4.48 -12.99 5.38
CA ALA A 362 -5.70 -12.88 4.57
C ALA A 362 -5.69 -11.68 3.60
N LEU A 363 -5.02 -10.58 3.96
CA LEU A 363 -4.88 -9.42 3.08
C LEU A 363 -3.97 -9.69 1.87
N THR A 364 -2.97 -10.57 2.00
CA THR A 364 -2.17 -11.02 0.85
C THR A 364 -3.06 -11.71 -0.19
N LEU A 365 -3.98 -12.56 0.26
CA LEU A 365 -4.94 -13.23 -0.63
C LEU A 365 -5.85 -12.23 -1.35
N VAL A 366 -6.28 -11.17 -0.63
CA VAL A 366 -7.06 -10.07 -1.22
C VAL A 366 -6.26 -9.36 -2.32
N GLU A 367 -5.00 -8.98 -2.05
CA GLU A 367 -4.16 -8.29 -3.02
C GLU A 367 -3.81 -9.17 -4.24
N GLN A 368 -3.53 -10.45 -4.03
CA GLN A 368 -3.33 -11.42 -5.12
C GLN A 368 -4.58 -11.53 -5.99
N ARG A 369 -5.76 -11.65 -5.37
CA ARG A 369 -7.03 -11.69 -6.09
C ARG A 369 -7.30 -10.39 -6.85
N PHE A 370 -7.05 -9.24 -6.22
CA PHE A 370 -7.18 -7.93 -6.88
C PHE A 370 -6.23 -7.80 -8.06
N ASN A 371 -4.95 -8.17 -7.91
CA ASN A 371 -3.98 -8.16 -9.01
C ASN A 371 -4.42 -9.08 -10.17
N LYS A 372 -4.95 -10.28 -9.86
CA LYS A 372 -5.49 -11.19 -10.89
C LYS A 372 -6.64 -10.55 -11.67
N VAL A 373 -7.50 -9.80 -11.00
CA VAL A 373 -8.64 -9.12 -11.65
C VAL A 373 -8.19 -7.95 -12.52
N ILE A 374 -7.19 -7.19 -12.06
CA ILE A 374 -6.70 -6.00 -12.79
C ILE A 374 -5.76 -6.36 -13.93
N PHE A 375 -4.84 -7.31 -13.70
CA PHE A 375 -3.78 -7.63 -14.66
C PHE A 375 -4.01 -8.94 -15.43
N GLY A 376 -5.10 -9.64 -15.14
CA GLY A 376 -5.47 -10.87 -15.86
C GLY A 376 -4.38 -11.94 -15.78
N ASP A 377 -3.99 -12.50 -16.92
CA ASP A 377 -3.00 -13.58 -16.99
C ASP A 377 -1.58 -13.17 -16.62
N LYS A 378 -1.30 -11.87 -16.55
CA LYS A 378 -0.02 -11.38 -16.01
C LYS A 378 0.14 -11.65 -14.50
N SER A 379 -0.96 -11.84 -13.75
CA SER A 379 -0.94 -12.24 -12.35
C SER A 379 -0.98 -13.75 -12.22
N LEU A 380 0.15 -14.33 -11.87
CA LEU A 380 0.34 -15.78 -11.75
C LEU A 380 -0.20 -16.32 -10.41
N SER A 381 -0.45 -17.64 -10.36
CA SER A 381 -0.61 -18.37 -9.09
C SER A 381 0.71 -18.34 -8.31
N LEU A 382 0.66 -18.56 -6.99
CA LEU A 382 1.88 -18.62 -6.17
C LEU A 382 2.89 -19.66 -6.70
N GLU A 383 2.42 -20.83 -7.09
CA GLU A 383 3.27 -21.89 -7.63
C GLU A 383 4.00 -21.43 -8.90
N ASN A 384 3.28 -20.93 -9.88
CA ASN A 384 3.86 -20.43 -11.13
C ASN A 384 4.77 -19.20 -10.87
N TRP A 385 4.41 -18.34 -9.91
CA TRP A 385 5.23 -17.21 -9.51
C TRP A 385 6.58 -17.66 -8.93
N LEU A 386 6.55 -18.70 -8.07
CA LEU A 386 7.77 -19.29 -7.50
C LEU A 386 8.64 -19.95 -8.57
N ASP A 387 8.02 -20.61 -9.54
CA ASP A 387 8.73 -21.22 -10.68
C ASP A 387 9.44 -20.15 -11.54
N GLU A 388 8.80 -18.99 -11.76
CA GLU A 388 9.43 -17.89 -12.47
C GLU A 388 10.62 -17.29 -11.68
N ILE A 389 10.54 -17.19 -10.37
CA ILE A 389 11.70 -16.80 -9.51
C ILE A 389 12.86 -17.80 -9.67
N GLU A 390 12.57 -19.10 -9.67
CA GLU A 390 13.62 -20.13 -9.83
C GLU A 390 14.29 -20.09 -11.21
N LYS A 391 13.60 -19.72 -12.27
CA LYS A 391 14.14 -19.58 -13.63
C LYS A 391 15.08 -18.38 -13.79
N VAL A 392 15.03 -17.38 -12.89
CA VAL A 392 15.87 -16.17 -13.00
C VAL A 392 17.37 -16.56 -12.99
N THR A 393 18.08 -16.13 -14.01
CA THR A 393 19.52 -16.38 -14.15
C THR A 393 20.35 -15.17 -13.75
N LYS A 394 21.64 -15.39 -13.57
CA LYS A 394 22.64 -14.30 -13.35
C LYS A 394 22.60 -13.26 -14.49
N LYS A 395 22.40 -13.70 -15.75
CA LYS A 395 22.29 -12.81 -16.92
C LYS A 395 21.06 -11.91 -16.83
N ASP A 396 19.94 -12.45 -16.32
CA ASP A 396 18.69 -11.68 -16.17
C ASP A 396 18.84 -10.58 -15.11
N VAL A 397 19.44 -10.92 -13.96
CA VAL A 397 19.72 -9.94 -12.90
C VAL A 397 20.63 -8.82 -13.42
N CYS A 398 21.70 -9.16 -14.17
CA CYS A 398 22.60 -8.15 -14.77
C CYS A 398 21.86 -7.28 -15.79
N ARG A 399 20.99 -7.86 -16.61
CA ARG A 399 20.20 -7.13 -17.61
C ARG A 399 19.30 -6.09 -16.95
N VAL A 400 18.58 -6.48 -15.92
CA VAL A 400 17.70 -5.60 -15.16
C VAL A 400 18.50 -4.50 -14.46
N ALA A 401 19.58 -4.84 -13.76
CA ALA A 401 20.40 -3.88 -13.07
C ALA A 401 20.93 -2.76 -13.99
N ARG A 402 21.27 -3.08 -15.26
CA ARG A 402 21.77 -2.09 -16.24
C ARG A 402 20.73 -1.05 -16.61
N GLN A 403 19.44 -1.36 -16.50
CA GLN A 403 18.35 -0.43 -16.82
C GLN A 403 17.97 0.49 -15.64
N VAL A 404 18.45 0.17 -14.44
CA VAL A 404 18.22 1.01 -13.25
C VAL A 404 19.09 2.29 -13.34
N LYS A 405 18.41 3.47 -13.34
CA LYS A 405 19.05 4.77 -13.56
C LYS A 405 18.66 5.76 -12.47
N LEU A 406 19.64 6.35 -11.82
CA LEU A 406 19.44 7.40 -10.80
C LEU A 406 18.76 8.62 -11.43
N GLN A 407 17.70 9.11 -10.78
CA GLN A 407 16.89 10.26 -11.21
C GLN A 407 16.82 11.34 -10.14
N SER A 408 16.84 10.97 -8.86
CA SER A 408 16.77 11.93 -7.76
C SER A 408 17.66 11.54 -6.60
N LEU A 409 18.14 12.56 -5.91
CA LEU A 409 18.89 12.47 -4.67
C LEU A 409 18.36 13.50 -3.69
N PHE A 410 17.79 13.04 -2.59
CA PHE A 410 17.46 13.88 -1.45
C PHE A 410 18.39 13.56 -0.29
N PHE A 411 18.96 14.57 0.32
CA PHE A 411 19.83 14.43 1.48
C PHE A 411 19.30 15.27 2.63
N LEU A 412 18.78 14.59 3.66
CA LEU A 412 18.45 15.20 4.92
C LEU A 412 19.75 15.33 5.73
N GLU A 413 20.25 16.55 5.82
CA GLU A 413 21.49 16.83 6.51
C GLU A 413 21.24 17.04 8.00
N GLY A 414 21.68 16.09 8.84
CA GLY A 414 21.62 16.24 10.29
C GLY A 414 22.54 17.38 10.75
N VAL A 415 21.97 18.34 11.45
CA VAL A 415 22.67 19.42 12.14
C VAL A 415 22.42 19.27 13.63
N SER A 416 23.51 19.17 14.42
CA SER A 416 23.48 19.06 15.89
C SER A 416 23.28 20.43 16.54
#